data_4be62924133a55d52774e83c5be177c2
#
_entry.id   4be62924133a55d52774e83c5be177c2
#
_cell.length_a   1.000
_cell.length_b   1.000
_cell.length_c   1.000
_cell.angle_alpha   90.00
_cell.angle_beta   90.00
_cell.angle_gamma   90.00
#
_symmetry.space_group_name_H-M   'P 1'
#
loop_
_entity.id
_entity.type
_entity.pdbx_description
1 polymer ?
#
loop_
_entity_poly.entity_id
_entity_poly.type
_entity_poly.pdbx_seq_one_letter_code
_entity_poly.pdbx_strand_id
1 'polypeptide(L)'
;MSHRKFAMETHLLFEVGQSTQIEVPCRVEFTYTPGSPGTPPAYSHGGLPADPPECEIGHIMVQWEPNIQLSLDACMVARLQNDSELINQLCDYAAEAMADEKAEAMERRAEARRDE
;
A
#
# COMPACT_ATOMS: atom_id res chain seq x y z
N MET A 1 -2.45 13.54 -10.87
CA MET A 1 -2.17 12.25 -10.20
C MET A 1 -2.75 12.26 -8.81
N SER A 2 -3.50 11.25 -8.49
CA SER A 2 -4.10 11.14 -7.17
C SER A 2 -3.28 10.23 -6.29
N HIS A 3 -2.70 10.81 -5.24
CA HIS A 3 -2.10 10.03 -4.17
C HIS A 3 -3.21 9.64 -3.20
N ARG A 4 -3.16 8.46 -2.70
CA ARG A 4 -4.15 7.99 -1.77
C ARG A 4 -3.50 7.35 -0.56
N LYS A 5 -4.02 7.67 0.63
CA LYS A 5 -3.50 7.13 1.88
C LYS A 5 -4.27 5.88 2.27
N PHE A 6 -3.53 4.85 2.65
CA PHE A 6 -4.08 3.59 3.12
C PHE A 6 -3.41 3.18 4.41
N ALA A 7 -4.04 2.27 5.13
CA ALA A 7 -3.45 1.63 6.29
C ALA A 7 -3.67 0.14 6.16
N MET A 8 -2.61 -0.63 6.33
CA MET A 8 -2.66 -2.10 6.28
C MET A 8 -2.21 -2.68 7.60
N GLU A 9 -2.97 -3.63 8.11
CA GLU A 9 -2.57 -4.39 9.28
C GLU A 9 -1.80 -5.63 8.84
N THR A 10 -0.62 -5.81 9.39
CA THR A 10 0.23 -6.95 9.08
C THR A 10 1.06 -7.31 10.30
N HIS A 11 1.96 -8.25 10.14
CA HIS A 11 2.88 -8.67 11.19
C HIS A 11 4.31 -8.45 10.72
N LEU A 12 5.14 -7.91 11.58
CA LEU A 12 6.57 -7.77 11.32
C LEU A 12 7.34 -8.75 12.15
N LEU A 13 8.38 -9.33 11.54
CA LEU A 13 9.29 -10.24 12.23
C LEU A 13 10.48 -9.44 12.75
N PHE A 14 10.71 -9.51 14.05
CA PHE A 14 11.88 -8.91 14.68
C PHE A 14 12.80 -10.01 15.19
N GLU A 15 14.07 -9.87 14.93
CA GLU A 15 15.08 -10.76 15.49
C GLU A 15 15.47 -10.25 16.87
N VAL A 16 15.26 -11.09 17.88
CA VAL A 16 15.67 -10.80 19.26
C VAL A 16 16.73 -11.82 19.64
N GLY A 17 17.99 -11.39 19.75
CA GLY A 17 19.09 -12.29 20.00
C GLY A 17 19.51 -13.05 18.74
N GLN A 18 20.28 -14.15 18.91
CA GLN A 18 20.90 -14.85 17.79
C GLN A 18 20.00 -15.86 17.08
N SER A 19 18.88 -16.24 17.67
CA SER A 19 18.04 -17.29 17.10
C SER A 19 16.55 -17.16 17.38
N THR A 20 16.10 -16.07 17.97
CA THR A 20 14.69 -15.88 18.30
C THR A 20 14.09 -14.82 17.40
N GLN A 21 13.01 -15.18 16.69
CA GLN A 21 12.22 -14.24 15.91
C GLN A 21 10.88 -14.04 16.59
N ILE A 22 10.47 -12.79 16.72
CA ILE A 22 9.17 -12.43 17.28
C ILE A 22 8.31 -11.81 16.18
N GLU A 23 7.12 -12.35 16.01
CA GLU A 23 6.14 -11.78 15.10
C GLU A 23 5.24 -10.82 15.87
N VAL A 24 5.23 -9.56 15.46
CA VAL A 24 4.49 -8.50 16.16
C VAL A 24 3.47 -7.88 15.22
N PRO A 25 2.19 -7.79 15.61
CA PRO A 25 1.19 -7.13 14.79
C PRO A 25 1.50 -5.63 14.69
N CYS A 26 1.31 -5.09 13.50
CA CYS A 26 1.54 -3.68 13.26
C CYS A 26 0.55 -3.12 12.24
N ARG A 27 0.42 -1.80 12.26
CA ARG A 27 -0.37 -1.07 11.29
C ARG A 27 0.57 -0.17 10.51
N VAL A 28 0.62 -0.36 9.19
CA VAL A 28 1.44 0.42 8.28
C VAL A 28 0.57 1.46 7.59
N GLU A 29 0.83 2.72 7.84
CA GLU A 29 0.20 3.82 7.12
C GLU A 29 1.10 4.22 5.96
N PHE A 30 0.55 4.23 4.75
CA PHE A 30 1.34 4.49 3.55
C PHE A 30 0.53 5.26 2.52
N THR A 31 1.24 5.91 1.60
CA THR A 31 0.65 6.60 0.47
C THR A 31 0.87 5.76 -0.78
N TYR A 32 -0.20 5.49 -1.50
CA TYR A 32 -0.15 4.72 -2.74
C TYR A 32 -0.35 5.63 -3.93
N THR A 33 0.55 5.51 -4.90
CA THR A 33 0.43 6.18 -6.18
C THR A 33 0.23 5.09 -7.24
N PRO A 34 -0.94 5.02 -7.88
CA PRO A 34 -1.16 4.01 -8.91
C PRO A 34 -0.23 4.24 -10.09
N GLY A 35 0.23 3.16 -10.68
CA GLY A 35 1.03 3.24 -11.89
C GLY A 35 0.22 3.78 -13.05
N SER A 36 0.90 4.32 -14.04
CA SER A 36 0.25 4.77 -15.27
C SER A 36 0.54 3.78 -16.40
N PRO A 37 -0.46 3.51 -17.26
CA PRO A 37 -0.21 2.72 -18.47
C PRO A 37 0.61 3.54 -19.44
N GLY A 38 1.69 3.12 -19.94
CA GLY A 38 2.51 3.89 -20.86
C GLY A 38 1.69 4.55 -21.98
N THR A 39 2.26 5.58 -22.59
CA THR A 39 1.65 6.26 -23.74
C THR A 39 2.18 5.61 -25.02
N PRO A 40 1.31 5.22 -25.98
CA PRO A 40 1.79 4.64 -27.22
C PRO A 40 2.62 5.65 -28.03
N PRO A 41 3.54 5.19 -28.89
CA PRO A 41 4.30 6.09 -29.73
C PRO A 41 3.41 6.96 -30.62
N ALA A 42 3.72 8.23 -30.69
CA ALA A 42 3.03 9.19 -31.53
C ALA A 42 3.99 9.71 -32.60
N TYR A 43 3.45 10.40 -33.62
CA TYR A 43 4.25 10.88 -34.74
C TYR A 43 5.38 11.83 -34.36
N SER A 44 5.22 12.56 -33.27
CA SER A 44 6.19 13.58 -32.85
C SER A 44 7.12 13.13 -31.73
N HIS A 45 6.86 11.97 -31.10
CA HIS A 45 7.69 11.44 -30.04
C HIS A 45 7.49 9.94 -29.88
N GLY A 46 8.45 9.29 -29.24
CA GLY A 46 8.47 7.84 -29.10
C GLY A 46 7.56 7.25 -28.06
N GLY A 47 6.66 8.03 -27.44
CA GLY A 47 5.81 7.57 -26.36
C GLY A 47 6.51 7.62 -25.02
N LEU A 48 5.76 7.39 -23.96
CA LEU A 48 6.26 7.34 -22.58
C LEU A 48 6.17 5.92 -22.05
N PRO A 49 7.15 5.45 -21.29
CA PRO A 49 7.07 4.14 -20.66
C PRO A 49 6.00 4.13 -19.59
N ALA A 50 5.48 2.94 -19.29
CA ALA A 50 4.54 2.76 -18.20
C ALA A 50 5.26 2.99 -16.86
N ASP A 51 4.62 3.74 -15.96
CA ASP A 51 5.14 3.93 -14.61
C ASP A 51 4.61 2.83 -13.70
N PRO A 52 5.48 2.17 -12.91
CA PRO A 52 5.02 1.19 -11.95
C PRO A 52 4.30 1.86 -10.78
N PRO A 53 3.39 1.14 -10.09
CA PRO A 53 2.79 1.67 -8.88
C PRO A 53 3.83 1.83 -7.78
N GLU A 54 3.67 2.85 -6.95
CA GLU A 54 4.60 3.16 -5.87
C GLU A 54 3.89 3.27 -4.54
N CYS A 55 4.55 2.83 -3.49
CA CYS A 55 4.09 2.99 -2.11
C CYS A 55 5.17 3.67 -1.29
N GLU A 56 4.77 4.69 -0.55
CA GLU A 56 5.66 5.38 0.38
C GLU A 56 5.12 5.18 1.80
N ILE A 57 5.93 4.58 2.66
CA ILE A 57 5.57 4.34 4.06
C ILE A 57 5.67 5.66 4.82
N GLY A 58 4.58 6.08 5.44
CA GLY A 58 4.55 7.29 6.26
C GLY A 58 4.77 7.02 7.73
N HIS A 59 4.12 5.99 8.25
CA HIS A 59 4.15 5.71 9.68
C HIS A 59 3.85 4.24 9.94
N ILE A 60 4.52 3.66 10.93
CA ILE A 60 4.28 2.28 11.36
C ILE A 60 4.04 2.25 12.86
N MET A 61 2.86 1.77 13.26
CA MET A 61 2.50 1.55 14.65
C MET A 61 2.60 0.07 14.96
N VAL A 62 3.40 -0.25 15.97
CA VAL A 62 3.58 -1.63 16.42
C VAL A 62 2.74 -1.86 17.67
N GLN A 63 1.93 -2.90 17.65
CA GLN A 63 1.14 -3.32 18.81
C GLN A 63 1.99 -4.24 19.68
N TRP A 64 2.66 -3.68 20.68
CA TRP A 64 3.56 -4.43 21.54
C TRP A 64 2.81 -5.25 22.60
N GLU A 65 1.80 -4.63 23.22
CA GLU A 65 0.89 -5.26 24.16
C GLU A 65 -0.52 -4.74 23.90
N PRO A 66 -1.57 -5.35 24.48
CA PRO A 66 -2.95 -4.95 24.18
C PRO A 66 -3.24 -3.47 24.36
N ASN A 67 -2.52 -2.81 25.27
CA ASN A 67 -2.71 -1.38 25.55
C ASN A 67 -1.52 -0.52 25.17
N ILE A 68 -0.48 -1.09 24.55
CA ILE A 68 0.74 -0.37 24.21
C ILE A 68 0.97 -0.39 22.70
N GLN A 69 0.96 0.79 22.12
CA GLN A 69 1.30 0.99 20.71
C GLN A 69 2.57 1.82 20.62
N LEU A 70 3.53 1.34 19.84
CA LEU A 70 4.81 2.03 19.66
C LEU A 70 4.98 2.42 18.20
N SER A 71 5.45 3.64 17.99
CA SER A 71 5.83 4.09 16.65
C SER A 71 7.24 3.64 16.33
N LEU A 72 7.46 3.12 15.13
CA LEU A 72 8.81 2.84 14.67
C LEU A 72 9.52 4.16 14.33
N ASP A 73 10.82 4.22 14.60
CA ASP A 73 11.60 5.39 14.28
C ASP A 73 11.86 5.53 12.78
N ALA A 74 12.34 6.69 12.36
CA ALA A 74 12.57 7.00 10.95
C ALA A 74 13.58 6.05 10.31
N CYS A 75 14.57 5.57 11.06
CA CYS A 75 15.57 4.64 10.54
C CYS A 75 14.95 3.29 10.18
N MET A 76 14.08 2.77 11.05
CA MET A 76 13.38 1.51 10.80
C MET A 76 12.40 1.64 9.63
N VAL A 77 11.68 2.74 9.57
CA VAL A 77 10.77 3.01 8.45
C VAL A 77 11.53 3.09 7.14
N ALA A 78 12.68 3.75 7.11
CA ALA A 78 13.51 3.85 5.93
C ALA A 78 14.02 2.47 5.47
N ARG A 79 14.38 1.60 6.40
CA ARG A 79 14.81 0.24 6.07
C ARG A 79 13.67 -0.58 5.45
N LEU A 80 12.47 -0.46 6.00
CA LEU A 80 11.30 -1.15 5.48
C LEU A 80 10.85 -0.59 4.14
N GLN A 81 11.08 0.69 3.88
CA GLN A 81 10.82 1.30 2.58
C GLN A 81 11.65 0.67 1.46
N ASN A 82 12.82 0.14 1.79
CA ASN A 82 13.69 -0.54 0.86
C ASN A 82 13.40 -2.05 0.73
N ASP A 83 12.47 -2.58 1.52
CA ASP A 83 12.05 -3.97 1.43
C ASP A 83 11.04 -4.13 0.30
N SER A 84 11.49 -4.66 -0.83
CA SER A 84 10.66 -4.81 -2.01
C SER A 84 9.46 -5.73 -1.79
N GLU A 85 9.61 -6.76 -0.96
CA GLU A 85 8.52 -7.67 -0.65
C GLU A 85 7.40 -6.97 0.12
N LEU A 86 7.74 -6.18 1.14
CA LEU A 86 6.76 -5.41 1.88
C LEU A 86 6.08 -4.37 0.98
N ILE A 87 6.85 -3.65 0.18
CA ILE A 87 6.31 -2.65 -0.74
C ILE A 87 5.35 -3.29 -1.75
N ASN A 88 5.68 -4.46 -2.27
CA ASN A 88 4.79 -5.19 -3.17
C ASN A 88 3.48 -5.59 -2.47
N GLN A 89 3.55 -6.04 -1.21
CA GLN A 89 2.35 -6.35 -0.43
C GLN A 89 1.47 -5.11 -0.23
N LEU A 90 2.07 -3.97 0.06
CA LEU A 90 1.34 -2.72 0.23
C LEU A 90 0.67 -2.27 -1.07
N CYS A 91 1.38 -2.38 -2.19
CA CYS A 91 0.83 -2.04 -3.50
C CYS A 91 -0.33 -2.96 -3.88
N ASP A 92 -0.20 -4.25 -3.64
CA ASP A 92 -1.26 -5.22 -3.90
C ASP A 92 -2.50 -4.94 -3.05
N TYR A 93 -2.30 -4.65 -1.77
CA TYR A 93 -3.39 -4.30 -0.87
C TYR A 93 -4.14 -3.05 -1.34
N ALA A 94 -3.41 -2.01 -1.69
CA ALA A 94 -4.01 -0.75 -2.15
C ALA A 94 -4.75 -0.93 -3.48
N ALA A 95 -4.17 -1.66 -4.42
CA ALA A 95 -4.79 -1.93 -5.71
C ALA A 95 -6.09 -2.72 -5.55
N GLU A 96 -6.10 -3.72 -4.67
CA GLU A 96 -7.28 -4.51 -4.37
C GLU A 96 -8.37 -3.68 -3.71
N ALA A 97 -8.00 -2.82 -2.74
CA ALA A 97 -8.96 -1.93 -2.08
C ALA A 97 -9.59 -0.94 -3.07
N MET A 98 -8.80 -0.41 -3.99
CA MET A 98 -9.32 0.49 -5.03
C MET A 98 -10.22 -0.24 -6.01
N ALA A 99 -9.90 -1.48 -6.36
CA ALA A 99 -10.75 -2.29 -7.23
C ALA A 99 -12.10 -2.60 -6.57
N ASP A 100 -12.10 -2.91 -5.27
CA ASP A 100 -13.33 -3.17 -4.51
C ASP A 100 -14.21 -1.93 -4.45
N GLU A 101 -13.65 -0.76 -4.22
CA GLU A 101 -14.41 0.50 -4.23
C GLU A 101 -15.05 0.77 -5.60
N LYS A 102 -14.30 0.50 -6.65
CA LYS A 102 -14.79 0.68 -8.02
C LYS A 102 -15.94 -0.28 -8.32
N ALA A 103 -15.83 -1.52 -7.89
CA ALA A 103 -16.87 -2.52 -8.05
C ALA A 103 -18.14 -2.13 -7.29
N GLU A 104 -18.02 -1.67 -6.04
CA GLU A 104 -19.16 -1.19 -5.27
C GLU A 104 -19.85 0.01 -5.92
N ALA A 105 -19.06 0.95 -6.43
CA ALA A 105 -19.62 2.12 -7.13
C ALA A 105 -20.39 1.70 -8.38
N MET A 106 -19.90 0.71 -9.11
CA MET A 106 -20.60 0.17 -10.29
C MET A 106 -21.89 -0.52 -9.91
N GLU A 107 -21.90 -1.30 -8.83
CA GLU A 107 -23.11 -1.95 -8.32
C GLU A 107 -24.17 -0.93 -7.91
N ARG A 108 -23.78 0.11 -7.19
CA ARG A 108 -24.71 1.17 -6.79
C ARG A 108 -25.35 1.87 -8.00
N ARG A 109 -24.56 2.11 -9.04
CA ARG A 109 -25.08 2.69 -10.28
C ARG A 109 -26.05 1.76 -10.99
N ALA A 110 -25.74 0.47 -11.00
CA ALA A 110 -26.64 -0.52 -11.59
C ALA A 110 -27.96 -0.63 -10.85
N GLU A 111 -27.93 -0.61 -9.51
CA GLU A 111 -29.14 -0.61 -8.67
C GLU A 111 -29.97 0.65 -8.89
N ALA A 112 -29.33 1.81 -8.96
CA ALA A 112 -30.03 3.06 -9.22
C ALA A 112 -30.74 3.05 -10.58
N ARG A 113 -30.16 2.40 -11.59
CA ARG A 113 -30.81 2.27 -12.90
C ARG A 113 -31.98 1.30 -12.89
N ARG A 114 -31.94 0.26 -12.03
CA ARG A 114 -33.03 -0.70 -11.92
C ARG A 114 -34.28 -0.12 -11.27
N ASP A 115 -34.08 0.83 -10.37
CA ASP A 115 -35.17 1.48 -9.62
C ASP A 115 -35.86 2.59 -10.42
N GLU A 116 -35.37 2.90 -11.60
CA GLU A 116 -36.03 3.85 -12.48
C GLU A 116 -37.15 3.15 -13.32
#